data_f22698d93783b62e671adba480d164c6
#
_entry.id   f22698d93783b62e671adba480d164c6
#
_cell.length_a   1.000
_cell.length_b   1.000
_cell.length_c   1.000
_cell.angle_alpha   90.00
_cell.angle_beta   90.00
_cell.angle_gamma   90.00
#
_symmetry.space_group_name_H-M   'P 1'
#
loop_
_entity.id
_entity.type
_entity.pdbx_description
1 polymer ?
#
loop_
_entity_poly.entity_id
_entity_poly.type
_entity_poly.pdbx_seq_one_letter_code
_entity_poly.pdbx_strand_id
1 'polypeptide(L)'
;MVLAGGKIYSIMTVLSISKTKNNRGNNCKNMGKAIAIFNQKGGVGKTTTNINLAACLAMRGKKILVLDIDPQENTTSGLGIAKKGLKYTSYDLFVGDELNAANTIIHTNFQNLDIIPASVDLAGAEIELVRISGREKRLKLALDQVRDNYDYIFIDCPPSLGLLTLNALTAVDSVLIPIQCEFYALEGVSQLVSTVDLVRKSLNPKLRIEGVILSMFDGRTNLSLQVVEEVKRYFGSKLYSTVIPRNVRLAEAPSYGLPITSYDPRSKGAKAYQAFAEEFLSTEAKHG
;
A
#
# COMPACT_ATOMS: atom_id res chain seq x y z
N MET A 1 48.24 -71.29 -0.65
CA MET A 1 48.54 -71.74 -2.01
C MET A 1 47.72 -70.86 -2.97
N VAL A 2 48.41 -70.13 -3.86
CA VAL A 2 47.97 -69.41 -5.06
C VAL A 2 47.08 -68.14 -4.84
N LEU A 3 47.61 -66.98 -4.78
CA LEU A 3 48.03 -65.93 -5.77
C LEU A 3 47.12 -65.79 -7.01
N ALA A 4 46.50 -64.60 -7.13
CA ALA A 4 46.36 -63.78 -8.32
C ALA A 4 45.60 -62.52 -7.91
N GLY A 5 46.07 -61.29 -7.96
CA GLY A 5 46.67 -60.61 -9.07
C GLY A 5 45.58 -59.89 -9.88
N GLY A 6 45.14 -58.66 -9.50
CA GLY A 6 44.12 -57.93 -10.23
C GLY A 6 44.26 -56.42 -10.10
N LYS A 7 44.67 -55.82 -11.14
CA LYS A 7 45.08 -54.41 -11.40
C LYS A 7 44.11 -53.37 -10.92
N ILE A 8 44.64 -52.36 -10.25
CA ILE A 8 44.01 -51.05 -9.97
C ILE A 8 43.99 -50.25 -11.26
N TYR A 9 42.82 -49.98 -11.83
CA TYR A 9 42.67 -48.98 -12.90
C TYR A 9 42.22 -47.67 -12.22
N SER A 10 43.13 -46.72 -12.24
CA SER A 10 42.87 -45.32 -11.93
C SER A 10 42.08 -44.72 -13.08
N ILE A 11 40.85 -44.37 -12.84
CA ILE A 11 40.04 -43.54 -13.78
C ILE A 11 40.15 -42.08 -13.29
N MET A 12 41.13 -41.37 -13.86
CA MET A 12 41.11 -39.89 -13.86
C MET A 12 40.08 -39.47 -14.90
N THR A 13 38.86 -39.14 -14.47
CA THR A 13 37.91 -38.42 -15.31
C THR A 13 38.14 -36.94 -15.10
N VAL A 14 38.70 -36.30 -16.08
CA VAL A 14 38.90 -34.83 -16.19
C VAL A 14 37.50 -34.23 -16.36
N LEU A 15 36.96 -33.66 -15.30
CA LEU A 15 35.81 -32.76 -15.38
C LEU A 15 36.31 -31.36 -15.79
N SER A 16 36.23 -31.09 -17.11
CA SER A 16 36.32 -29.74 -17.64
C SER A 16 35.12 -28.92 -17.14
N ILE A 17 35.31 -28.20 -16.05
CA ILE A 17 34.33 -27.20 -15.61
C ILE A 17 34.42 -26.02 -16.59
N SER A 18 33.52 -25.98 -17.56
CA SER A 18 33.27 -24.78 -18.35
C SER A 18 32.80 -23.67 -17.39
N LYS A 19 33.67 -22.70 -17.14
CA LYS A 19 33.29 -21.45 -16.49
C LYS A 19 32.35 -20.69 -17.44
N THR A 20 31.07 -21.01 -17.40
CA THR A 20 30.04 -20.09 -17.85
C THR A 20 30.09 -18.88 -16.92
N LYS A 21 30.68 -17.80 -17.39
CA LYS A 21 30.51 -16.47 -16.78
C LYS A 21 29.02 -16.16 -16.77
N ASN A 22 28.36 -16.45 -15.66
CA ASN A 22 27.06 -15.87 -15.34
C ASN A 22 27.29 -14.36 -15.17
N ASN A 23 27.11 -13.64 -16.26
CA ASN A 23 26.90 -12.20 -16.24
C ASN A 23 25.53 -11.94 -15.61
N ARG A 24 25.39 -12.19 -14.31
CA ARG A 24 24.32 -11.60 -13.52
C ARG A 24 24.69 -10.14 -13.37
N GLY A 25 24.23 -9.33 -14.33
CA GLY A 25 24.12 -7.91 -14.08
C GLY A 25 23.42 -7.75 -12.73
N ASN A 26 24.04 -7.02 -11.82
CA ASN A 26 23.44 -6.53 -10.58
C ASN A 26 22.26 -5.61 -10.94
N ASN A 27 21.14 -6.18 -11.41
CA ASN A 27 19.85 -5.56 -11.24
C ASN A 27 19.51 -5.75 -9.75
N CYS A 28 19.91 -4.81 -8.91
CA CYS A 28 19.19 -4.58 -7.67
C CYS A 28 17.75 -4.31 -8.09
N LYS A 29 16.90 -5.34 -8.09
CA LYS A 29 15.46 -5.14 -8.15
C LYS A 29 15.15 -4.26 -6.95
N ASN A 30 14.76 -3.02 -7.19
CA ASN A 30 14.25 -2.17 -6.13
C ASN A 30 13.05 -2.90 -5.55
N MET A 31 13.14 -3.26 -4.29
CA MET A 31 12.05 -3.81 -3.51
C MET A 31 10.90 -2.82 -3.56
N GLY A 32 9.70 -3.24 -3.95
CA GLY A 32 8.54 -2.37 -4.07
C GLY A 32 8.29 -1.55 -2.81
N LYS A 33 7.97 -0.28 -2.95
CA LYS A 33 7.72 0.61 -1.82
C LYS A 33 6.31 0.40 -1.27
N ALA A 34 6.20 0.06 0.02
CA ALA A 34 4.92 -0.11 0.70
C ALA A 34 4.51 1.17 1.44
N ILE A 35 3.26 1.60 1.23
CA ILE A 35 2.73 2.89 1.73
C ILE A 35 1.34 2.66 2.31
N ALA A 36 1.13 3.01 3.58
CA ALA A 36 -0.19 3.00 4.18
C ALA A 36 -0.91 4.34 3.93
N ILE A 37 -2.16 4.28 3.48
CA ILE A 37 -3.04 5.44 3.43
C ILE A 37 -3.73 5.54 4.78
N PHE A 38 -3.23 6.46 5.62
CA PHE A 38 -3.58 6.46 7.03
C PHE A 38 -4.12 7.80 7.51
N ASN A 39 -5.24 7.76 8.20
CA ASN A 39 -5.77 8.82 9.06
C ASN A 39 -6.82 8.20 9.99
N GLN A 40 -6.80 8.60 11.26
CA GLN A 40 -7.74 8.10 12.27
C GLN A 40 -9.16 8.64 12.09
N LYS A 41 -9.30 9.76 11.37
CA LYS A 41 -10.61 10.34 11.07
C LYS A 41 -11.27 9.58 9.92
N GLY A 42 -12.54 9.20 10.09
CA GLY A 42 -13.37 8.65 9.03
C GLY A 42 -13.73 9.70 7.98
N GLY A 43 -13.95 9.27 6.73
CA GLY A 43 -14.46 10.16 5.68
C GLY A 43 -13.46 11.15 5.07
N VAL A 44 -12.18 11.10 5.43
CA VAL A 44 -11.14 12.04 4.91
C VAL A 44 -10.62 11.71 3.52
N GLY A 45 -11.15 10.68 2.86
CA GLY A 45 -10.77 10.28 1.51
C GLY A 45 -9.62 9.27 1.45
N LYS A 46 -9.38 8.45 2.48
CA LYS A 46 -8.38 7.37 2.46
C LYS A 46 -8.60 6.43 1.29
N THR A 47 -9.73 5.74 1.25
CA THR A 47 -10.12 4.81 0.19
C THR A 47 -10.13 5.47 -1.20
N THR A 48 -10.68 6.69 -1.30
CA THR A 48 -10.70 7.44 -2.56
C THR A 48 -9.28 7.72 -3.05
N THR A 49 -8.36 8.09 -2.15
CA THR A 49 -6.95 8.34 -2.50
C THR A 49 -6.27 7.03 -2.87
N ASN A 50 -6.50 5.96 -2.11
CA ASN A 50 -5.93 4.64 -2.36
C ASN A 50 -6.24 4.17 -3.80
N ILE A 51 -7.53 4.11 -4.15
CA ILE A 51 -8.01 3.66 -5.46
C ILE A 51 -7.46 4.54 -6.59
N ASN A 52 -7.60 5.86 -6.47
CA ASN A 52 -7.36 6.76 -7.59
C ASN A 52 -5.89 7.06 -7.81
N LEU A 53 -5.07 7.14 -6.76
CA LEU A 53 -3.61 7.25 -6.89
C LEU A 53 -3.06 5.96 -7.51
N ALA A 54 -3.45 4.78 -6.99
CA ALA A 54 -3.04 3.48 -7.52
C ALA A 54 -3.37 3.34 -9.00
N ALA A 55 -4.61 3.65 -9.41
CA ALA A 55 -5.01 3.61 -10.81
C ALA A 55 -4.21 4.59 -11.69
N CYS A 56 -3.99 5.82 -11.24
CA CYS A 56 -3.20 6.80 -11.98
C CYS A 56 -1.73 6.39 -12.15
N LEU A 57 -1.13 5.73 -11.17
CA LEU A 57 0.23 5.20 -11.24
C LEU A 57 0.30 3.97 -12.16
N ALA A 58 -0.68 3.08 -12.09
CA ALA A 58 -0.80 1.92 -12.99
C ALA A 58 -0.92 2.34 -14.45
N MET A 59 -1.70 3.38 -14.76
CA MET A 59 -1.79 3.98 -16.10
C MET A 59 -0.44 4.54 -16.59
N ARG A 60 0.49 4.87 -15.69
CA ARG A 60 1.86 5.31 -15.99
C ARG A 60 2.86 4.14 -16.06
N GLY A 61 2.36 2.90 -16.14
CA GLY A 61 3.17 1.70 -16.29
C GLY A 61 3.79 1.16 -15.01
N LYS A 62 3.43 1.71 -13.83
CA LYS A 62 3.88 1.18 -12.54
C LYS A 62 3.08 -0.06 -12.17
N LYS A 63 3.74 -1.09 -11.67
CA LYS A 63 3.09 -2.28 -11.13
C LYS A 63 2.62 -2.00 -9.71
N ILE A 64 1.33 -2.01 -9.48
CA ILE A 64 0.70 -1.60 -8.23
C ILE A 64 -0.05 -2.78 -7.61
N LEU A 65 0.17 -3.00 -6.33
CA LEU A 65 -0.68 -3.82 -5.48
C LEU A 65 -1.44 -2.90 -4.51
N VAL A 66 -2.74 -3.05 -4.48
CA VAL A 66 -3.59 -2.43 -3.46
C VAL A 66 -3.98 -3.49 -2.45
N LEU A 67 -3.88 -3.18 -1.18
CA LEU A 67 -4.33 -4.04 -0.10
C LEU A 67 -5.43 -3.31 0.69
N ASP A 68 -6.61 -3.91 0.73
CA ASP A 68 -7.74 -3.44 1.53
C ASP A 68 -7.74 -4.17 2.87
N ILE A 69 -7.59 -3.43 3.98
CA ILE A 69 -7.66 -3.98 5.34
C ILE A 69 -8.79 -3.34 6.17
N ASP A 70 -9.70 -2.62 5.51
CA ASP A 70 -10.88 -2.07 6.17
C ASP A 70 -12.02 -3.10 6.10
N PRO A 71 -12.62 -3.52 7.23
CA PRO A 71 -13.77 -4.41 7.24
C PRO A 71 -14.98 -3.89 6.44
N GLN A 72 -15.01 -2.61 6.08
CA GLN A 72 -16.04 -2.02 5.22
C GLN A 72 -15.87 -2.40 3.74
N GLU A 73 -14.70 -2.95 3.32
CA GLU A 73 -14.41 -3.45 1.96
C GLU A 73 -14.62 -2.38 0.86
N ASN A 74 -14.37 -1.11 1.19
CA ASN A 74 -14.65 0.00 0.27
C ASN A 74 -13.67 0.07 -0.91
N THR A 75 -12.39 -0.23 -0.69
CA THR A 75 -11.42 -0.34 -1.79
C THR A 75 -11.73 -1.54 -2.67
N THR A 76 -12.10 -2.67 -2.07
CA THR A 76 -12.50 -3.91 -2.77
C THR A 76 -13.65 -3.65 -3.74
N SER A 77 -14.75 -3.10 -3.25
CA SER A 77 -15.91 -2.77 -4.10
C SER A 77 -15.62 -1.63 -5.09
N GLY A 78 -14.82 -0.65 -4.68
CA GLY A 78 -14.46 0.49 -5.52
C GLY A 78 -13.55 0.15 -6.71
N LEU A 79 -12.90 -1.01 -6.68
CA LEU A 79 -12.16 -1.58 -7.82
C LEU A 79 -12.96 -2.67 -8.58
N GLY A 80 -14.25 -2.82 -8.29
CA GLY A 80 -15.16 -3.71 -9.01
C GLY A 80 -15.00 -5.19 -8.64
N ILE A 81 -14.38 -5.51 -7.50
CA ILE A 81 -14.26 -6.88 -7.03
C ILE A 81 -15.54 -7.32 -6.34
N ALA A 82 -16.08 -8.45 -6.77
CA ALA A 82 -17.26 -9.06 -6.15
C ALA A 82 -16.89 -9.59 -4.76
N LYS A 83 -17.59 -9.13 -3.73
CA LYS A 83 -17.34 -9.50 -2.32
C LYS A 83 -17.70 -10.96 -2.01
N LYS A 84 -18.61 -11.55 -2.78
CA LYS A 84 -19.07 -12.93 -2.58
C LYS A 84 -18.18 -13.92 -3.34
N GLY A 85 -17.89 -15.05 -2.69
CA GLY A 85 -17.17 -16.16 -3.34
C GLY A 85 -15.66 -16.00 -3.39
N LEU A 86 -15.09 -15.01 -2.71
CA LEU A 86 -13.66 -14.88 -2.53
C LEU A 86 -13.14 -16.06 -1.69
N LYS A 87 -12.14 -16.77 -2.21
CA LYS A 87 -11.54 -17.91 -1.51
C LYS A 87 -10.57 -17.45 -0.42
N TYR A 88 -9.83 -16.39 -0.71
CA TYR A 88 -8.85 -15.79 0.19
C TYR A 88 -8.99 -14.27 0.15
N THR A 89 -8.76 -13.63 1.30
CA THR A 89 -8.85 -12.19 1.49
C THR A 89 -7.70 -11.69 2.36
N SER A 90 -7.63 -10.41 2.64
CA SER A 90 -6.65 -9.87 3.58
C SER A 90 -6.83 -10.42 5.01
N TYR A 91 -8.01 -10.90 5.38
CA TYR A 91 -8.23 -11.61 6.65
C TYR A 91 -7.24 -12.78 6.83
N ASP A 92 -7.01 -13.58 5.79
CA ASP A 92 -6.13 -14.74 5.83
C ASP A 92 -4.67 -14.35 6.11
N LEU A 93 -4.27 -13.12 5.75
CA LEU A 93 -2.92 -12.61 6.04
C LEU A 93 -2.71 -12.31 7.53
N PHE A 94 -3.78 -12.05 8.27
CA PHE A 94 -3.71 -11.74 9.68
C PHE A 94 -3.83 -12.98 10.57
N VAL A 95 -4.77 -13.85 10.28
CA VAL A 95 -5.11 -14.98 11.18
C VAL A 95 -4.87 -16.37 10.57
N GLY A 96 -4.66 -16.49 9.27
CA GLY A 96 -4.39 -17.77 8.60
C GLY A 96 -3.15 -18.46 9.14
N ASP A 97 -3.21 -19.79 9.23
CA ASP A 97 -2.08 -20.63 9.68
C ASP A 97 -0.93 -20.61 8.67
N GLU A 98 -1.25 -20.62 7.37
CA GLU A 98 -0.29 -20.51 6.28
C GLU A 98 -0.32 -19.13 5.66
N LEU A 99 0.73 -18.34 5.92
CA LEU A 99 0.91 -17.02 5.31
C LEU A 99 1.36 -17.17 3.86
N ASN A 100 0.43 -17.21 2.92
CA ASN A 100 0.72 -17.17 1.49
C ASN A 100 0.02 -15.99 0.82
N ALA A 101 0.70 -14.84 0.80
CA ALA A 101 0.17 -13.63 0.22
C ALA A 101 -0.13 -13.75 -1.29
N ALA A 102 0.60 -14.59 -2.01
CA ALA A 102 0.37 -14.77 -3.45
C ALA A 102 -1.02 -15.34 -3.77
N ASN A 103 -1.55 -16.20 -2.88
CA ASN A 103 -2.87 -16.80 -3.06
C ASN A 103 -4.03 -15.81 -2.85
N THR A 104 -3.78 -14.67 -2.19
CA THR A 104 -4.80 -13.65 -1.88
C THR A 104 -4.89 -12.57 -2.95
N ILE A 105 -3.94 -12.54 -3.91
CA ILE A 105 -3.88 -11.51 -4.95
C ILE A 105 -4.89 -11.82 -6.05
N ILE A 106 -5.65 -10.80 -6.43
CA ILE A 106 -6.60 -10.82 -7.55
C ILE A 106 -6.16 -9.77 -8.57
N HIS A 107 -6.09 -10.16 -9.84
CA HIS A 107 -5.90 -9.22 -10.93
C HIS A 107 -7.19 -8.45 -11.17
N THR A 108 -7.10 -7.13 -11.18
CA THR A 108 -8.25 -6.27 -11.48
C THR A 108 -8.44 -6.15 -13.01
N ASN A 109 -9.54 -5.53 -13.42
CA ASN A 109 -9.76 -5.19 -14.84
C ASN A 109 -8.87 -4.02 -15.33
N PHE A 110 -8.01 -3.48 -14.47
CA PHE A 110 -7.11 -2.37 -14.78
C PHE A 110 -5.68 -2.90 -14.93
N GLN A 111 -5.06 -2.62 -16.07
CA GLN A 111 -3.69 -3.07 -16.34
C GLN A 111 -2.72 -2.57 -15.27
N ASN A 112 -1.79 -3.43 -14.83
CA ASN A 112 -0.78 -3.15 -13.80
C ASN A 112 -1.33 -2.84 -12.40
N LEU A 113 -2.59 -3.17 -12.12
CA LEU A 113 -3.23 -2.94 -10.84
C LEU A 113 -3.83 -4.24 -10.31
N ASP A 114 -3.24 -4.76 -9.25
CA ASP A 114 -3.72 -5.94 -8.52
C ASP A 114 -4.28 -5.53 -7.16
N ILE A 115 -5.09 -6.39 -6.56
CA ILE A 115 -5.67 -6.17 -5.24
C ILE A 115 -5.60 -7.43 -4.38
N ILE A 116 -5.35 -7.24 -3.08
CA ILE A 116 -5.72 -8.17 -2.02
C ILE A 116 -7.01 -7.63 -1.40
N PRO A 117 -8.15 -8.29 -1.61
CA PRO A 117 -9.44 -7.78 -1.18
C PRO A 117 -9.65 -7.95 0.33
N ALA A 118 -10.47 -7.09 0.92
CA ALA A 118 -10.95 -7.24 2.29
C ALA A 118 -12.13 -8.22 2.38
N SER A 119 -12.46 -8.60 3.61
CA SER A 119 -13.74 -9.20 3.97
C SER A 119 -14.27 -8.63 5.29
N VAL A 120 -15.57 -8.78 5.53
CA VAL A 120 -16.20 -8.40 6.81
C VAL A 120 -15.59 -9.14 8.01
N ASP A 121 -14.98 -10.31 7.78
CA ASP A 121 -14.34 -11.13 8.81
C ASP A 121 -13.17 -10.41 9.47
N LEU A 122 -12.56 -9.39 8.80
CA LEU A 122 -11.54 -8.54 9.40
C LEU A 122 -11.98 -7.87 10.71
N ALA A 123 -13.29 -7.67 10.90
CA ALA A 123 -13.80 -7.17 12.18
C ALA A 123 -13.53 -8.15 13.33
N GLY A 124 -13.55 -9.45 13.05
CA GLY A 124 -13.19 -10.51 14.01
C GLY A 124 -11.70 -10.71 14.17
N ALA A 125 -10.92 -10.41 13.13
CA ALA A 125 -9.47 -10.59 13.12
C ALA A 125 -8.76 -9.85 14.26
N GLU A 126 -9.24 -8.66 14.66
CA GLU A 126 -8.66 -7.92 15.79
C GLU A 126 -8.76 -8.68 17.11
N ILE A 127 -9.82 -9.46 17.32
CA ILE A 127 -10.02 -10.27 18.52
C ILE A 127 -9.10 -11.52 18.46
N GLU A 128 -9.04 -12.15 17.29
CA GLU A 128 -8.26 -13.37 17.08
C GLU A 128 -6.75 -13.09 17.18
N LEU A 129 -6.29 -11.97 16.60
CA LEU A 129 -4.90 -11.52 16.67
C LEU A 129 -4.39 -11.36 18.10
N VAL A 130 -5.24 -11.02 19.08
CA VAL A 130 -4.82 -10.88 20.49
C VAL A 130 -4.10 -12.12 21.00
N ARG A 131 -4.49 -13.31 20.53
CA ARG A 131 -3.93 -14.60 20.98
C ARG A 131 -2.71 -15.06 20.17
N ILE A 132 -2.36 -14.35 19.08
CA ILE A 132 -1.28 -14.73 18.17
C ILE A 132 0.04 -14.08 18.61
N SER A 133 1.09 -14.87 18.76
CA SER A 133 2.45 -14.37 19.03
C SER A 133 3.00 -13.66 17.79
N GLY A 134 3.63 -12.47 17.98
CA GLY A 134 4.15 -11.68 16.86
C GLY A 134 3.07 -11.07 15.96
N ARG A 135 1.86 -10.96 16.49
CA ARG A 135 0.66 -10.45 15.80
C ARG A 135 0.86 -9.11 15.08
N GLU A 136 1.73 -8.24 15.57
CA GLU A 136 1.99 -6.93 14.98
C GLU A 136 2.80 -7.00 13.68
N LYS A 137 3.38 -8.16 13.35
CA LYS A 137 4.25 -8.38 12.19
C LYS A 137 3.64 -9.29 11.13
N ARG A 138 2.42 -9.78 11.34
CA ARG A 138 1.77 -10.72 10.41
C ARG A 138 1.72 -10.17 8.99
N LEU A 139 1.22 -8.96 8.83
CA LEU A 139 1.12 -8.32 7.52
C LEU A 139 2.50 -8.07 6.90
N LYS A 140 3.50 -7.69 7.69
CA LYS A 140 4.87 -7.52 7.19
C LYS A 140 5.40 -8.82 6.58
N LEU A 141 5.27 -9.93 7.29
CA LEU A 141 5.73 -11.25 6.83
C LEU A 141 5.02 -11.68 5.54
N ALA A 142 3.72 -11.36 5.40
CA ALA A 142 2.96 -11.63 4.20
C ALA A 142 3.43 -10.77 3.00
N LEU A 143 3.58 -9.46 3.20
CA LEU A 143 3.98 -8.55 2.14
C LEU A 143 5.42 -8.79 1.66
N ASP A 144 6.33 -9.18 2.54
CA ASP A 144 7.72 -9.51 2.18
C ASP A 144 7.80 -10.65 1.14
N GLN A 145 6.76 -11.51 1.00
CA GLN A 145 6.71 -12.59 0.00
C GLN A 145 6.42 -12.10 -1.43
N VAL A 146 5.72 -10.99 -1.58
CA VAL A 146 5.22 -10.52 -2.88
C VAL A 146 5.77 -9.17 -3.31
N ARG A 147 6.44 -8.49 -2.40
CA ARG A 147 6.88 -7.10 -2.53
C ARG A 147 7.74 -6.85 -3.77
N ASP A 148 8.62 -7.78 -4.14
CA ASP A 148 9.52 -7.66 -5.28
C ASP A 148 8.82 -7.70 -6.66
N ASN A 149 7.53 -8.03 -6.68
CA ASN A 149 6.74 -8.10 -7.90
C ASN A 149 6.12 -6.74 -8.30
N TYR A 150 6.14 -5.77 -7.39
CA TYR A 150 5.47 -4.47 -7.54
C TYR A 150 6.43 -3.30 -7.40
N ASP A 151 6.10 -2.16 -8.03
CA ASP A 151 6.79 -0.89 -7.79
C ASP A 151 6.29 -0.24 -6.49
N TYR A 152 4.96 -0.30 -6.28
CA TYR A 152 4.30 0.25 -5.09
C TYR A 152 3.24 -0.71 -4.55
N ILE A 153 3.14 -0.77 -3.23
CA ILE A 153 2.05 -1.44 -2.51
C ILE A 153 1.35 -0.38 -1.67
N PHE A 154 0.06 -0.15 -1.92
CA PHE A 154 -0.76 0.77 -1.15
C PHE A 154 -1.71 0.01 -0.24
N ILE A 155 -1.78 0.40 1.04
CA ILE A 155 -2.64 -0.23 2.04
C ILE A 155 -3.72 0.76 2.46
N ASP A 156 -4.99 0.42 2.23
CA ASP A 156 -6.14 1.18 2.74
C ASP A 156 -6.44 0.76 4.17
N CYS A 157 -6.23 1.69 5.11
CA CYS A 157 -6.40 1.44 6.54
C CYS A 157 -7.78 1.85 7.03
N PRO A 158 -8.37 1.10 7.99
CA PRO A 158 -9.58 1.53 8.68
C PRO A 158 -9.33 2.82 9.48
N PRO A 159 -10.40 3.54 9.89
CA PRO A 159 -10.26 4.78 10.67
C PRO A 159 -9.88 4.53 12.14
N SER A 160 -9.82 3.28 12.58
CA SER A 160 -9.43 2.90 13.95
C SER A 160 -7.92 2.71 14.09
N LEU A 161 -7.41 2.91 15.29
CA LEU A 161 -6.04 2.54 15.66
C LEU A 161 -6.05 1.17 16.38
N GLY A 162 -6.52 0.13 15.66
CA GLY A 162 -6.54 -1.24 16.13
C GLY A 162 -5.33 -2.05 15.66
N LEU A 163 -5.37 -3.37 15.89
CA LEU A 163 -4.29 -4.29 15.49
C LEU A 163 -4.09 -4.36 13.99
N LEU A 164 -5.15 -4.19 13.19
CA LEU A 164 -5.04 -4.13 11.72
C LEU A 164 -4.18 -2.94 11.28
N THR A 165 -4.50 -1.74 11.80
CA THR A 165 -3.72 -0.53 11.50
C THR A 165 -2.29 -0.61 12.01
N LEU A 166 -2.06 -1.17 13.21
CA LEU A 166 -0.71 -1.38 13.74
C LEU A 166 0.11 -2.32 12.85
N ASN A 167 -0.50 -3.38 12.31
CA ASN A 167 0.14 -4.26 11.33
C ASN A 167 0.52 -3.51 10.06
N ALA A 168 -0.40 -2.68 9.52
CA ALA A 168 -0.09 -1.88 8.33
C ALA A 168 1.12 -0.97 8.58
N LEU A 169 1.09 -0.18 9.66
CA LEU A 169 2.19 0.74 10.01
C LEU A 169 3.52 0.02 10.32
N THR A 170 3.45 -1.22 10.78
CA THR A 170 4.64 -2.06 11.01
C THR A 170 5.22 -2.61 9.70
N ALA A 171 4.38 -2.83 8.69
CA ALA A 171 4.74 -3.46 7.43
C ALA A 171 5.25 -2.49 6.36
N VAL A 172 4.88 -1.20 6.44
CA VAL A 172 5.15 -0.21 5.39
C VAL A 172 6.44 0.59 5.62
N ASP A 173 6.94 1.21 4.54
CA ASP A 173 8.07 2.15 4.59
C ASP A 173 7.62 3.53 5.01
N SER A 174 6.38 3.90 4.63
CA SER A 174 5.88 5.25 4.87
C SER A 174 4.35 5.31 4.94
N VAL A 175 3.86 6.45 5.41
CA VAL A 175 2.44 6.77 5.47
C VAL A 175 2.11 7.98 4.62
N LEU A 176 1.10 7.87 3.76
CA LEU A 176 0.47 8.97 3.04
C LEU A 176 -0.79 9.37 3.80
N ILE A 177 -0.91 10.66 4.10
CA ILE A 177 -1.92 11.19 5.00
C ILE A 177 -2.91 12.08 4.24
N PRO A 178 -4.10 11.59 3.88
CA PRO A 178 -5.17 12.44 3.39
C PRO A 178 -5.75 13.26 4.55
N ILE A 179 -5.85 14.58 4.37
CA ILE A 179 -6.44 15.51 5.34
C ILE A 179 -7.60 16.24 4.66
N GLN A 180 -8.79 16.14 5.23
CA GLN A 180 -9.94 16.91 4.78
C GLN A 180 -9.82 18.37 5.25
N CYS A 181 -10.11 19.33 4.34
CA CYS A 181 -10.07 20.76 4.65
C CYS A 181 -11.27 21.21 5.47
N GLU A 182 -11.31 20.81 6.76
CA GLU A 182 -12.33 21.13 7.75
C GLU A 182 -11.74 21.68 9.05
N PHE A 183 -12.54 22.36 9.86
CA PHE A 183 -12.10 23.04 11.09
C PHE A 183 -11.30 22.14 12.06
N TYR A 184 -11.71 20.89 12.25
CA TYR A 184 -11.03 19.94 13.14
C TYR A 184 -9.84 19.20 12.48
N ALA A 185 -9.37 19.66 11.32
CA ALA A 185 -8.27 19.00 10.63
C ALA A 185 -6.99 18.95 11.46
N LEU A 186 -6.68 20.02 12.18
CA LEU A 186 -5.43 20.20 12.93
C LEU A 186 -5.39 19.41 14.23
N GLU A 187 -6.52 19.28 14.92
CA GLU A 187 -6.60 18.54 16.18
C GLU A 187 -6.27 17.05 15.95
N GLY A 188 -6.76 16.47 14.84
CA GLY A 188 -6.44 15.11 14.44
C GLY A 188 -5.00 14.91 13.95
N VAL A 189 -4.35 15.96 13.44
CA VAL A 189 -2.97 15.88 12.89
C VAL A 189 -1.95 15.58 13.98
N SER A 190 -1.98 16.27 15.11
CA SER A 190 -1.01 16.07 16.20
C SER A 190 -1.14 14.66 16.80
N GLN A 191 -2.36 14.15 16.93
CA GLN A 191 -2.62 12.79 17.39
C GLN A 191 -2.10 11.74 16.40
N LEU A 192 -2.31 11.98 15.10
CA LEU A 192 -1.82 11.11 14.04
C LEU A 192 -0.29 11.03 14.03
N VAL A 193 0.40 12.17 14.12
CA VAL A 193 1.87 12.21 14.16
C VAL A 193 2.40 11.51 15.41
N SER A 194 1.77 11.73 16.58
CA SER A 194 2.11 11.02 17.81
C SER A 194 1.97 9.50 17.65
N THR A 195 0.95 9.03 16.94
CA THR A 195 0.77 7.61 16.63
C THR A 195 1.89 7.07 15.74
N VAL A 196 2.24 7.79 14.67
CA VAL A 196 3.35 7.41 13.79
C VAL A 196 4.66 7.34 14.59
N ASP A 197 4.91 8.31 15.46
CA ASP A 197 6.10 8.34 16.30
C ASP A 197 6.14 7.20 17.32
N LEU A 198 5.00 6.81 17.88
CA LEU A 198 4.91 5.66 18.79
C LEU A 198 5.26 4.36 18.04
N VAL A 199 4.69 4.15 16.86
CA VAL A 199 5.01 2.98 16.02
C VAL A 199 6.48 2.99 15.61
N ARG A 200 7.03 4.15 15.24
CA ARG A 200 8.45 4.31 14.91
C ARG A 200 9.36 3.92 16.06
N LYS A 201 9.02 4.27 17.29
CA LYS A 201 9.83 3.96 18.48
C LYS A 201 9.79 2.49 18.87
N SER A 202 8.68 1.79 18.63
CA SER A 202 8.44 0.45 19.20
C SER A 202 8.39 -0.69 18.18
N LEU A 203 7.89 -0.45 16.96
CA LEU A 203 7.58 -1.51 16.01
C LEU A 203 8.31 -1.37 14.67
N ASN A 204 8.39 -0.14 14.11
CA ASN A 204 8.98 0.12 12.80
C ASN A 204 9.87 1.38 12.82
N PRO A 205 11.15 1.27 13.22
CA PRO A 205 12.05 2.43 13.30
C PRO A 205 12.29 3.16 11.96
N LYS A 206 11.99 2.51 10.83
CA LYS A 206 12.16 3.08 9.48
C LYS A 206 10.91 3.80 8.98
N LEU A 207 9.80 3.75 9.69
CA LEU A 207 8.53 4.36 9.27
C LEU A 207 8.70 5.87 9.07
N ARG A 208 8.29 6.37 7.92
CA ARG A 208 8.35 7.80 7.55
C ARG A 208 6.98 8.32 7.17
N ILE A 209 6.82 9.64 7.26
CA ILE A 209 5.69 10.30 6.59
C ILE A 209 6.11 10.49 5.14
N GLU A 210 5.35 9.86 4.24
CA GLU A 210 5.51 10.03 2.78
C GLU A 210 5.21 11.45 2.37
N GLY A 211 4.00 11.85 2.72
CA GLY A 211 3.49 13.18 2.47
C GLY A 211 2.06 13.32 2.95
N VAL A 212 1.55 14.52 2.79
CA VAL A 212 0.19 14.91 3.14
C VAL A 212 -0.52 15.42 1.91
N ILE A 213 -1.73 14.94 1.65
CA ILE A 213 -2.59 15.40 0.56
C ILE A 213 -3.87 16.01 1.13
N LEU A 214 -4.19 17.22 0.69
CA LEU A 214 -5.44 17.87 1.06
C LEU A 214 -6.58 17.35 0.20
N SER A 215 -7.64 16.91 0.86
CA SER A 215 -8.83 16.35 0.23
C SER A 215 -10.06 17.21 0.46
N MET A 216 -11.06 17.06 -0.42
CA MET A 216 -12.34 17.77 -0.35
C MET A 216 -12.17 19.28 -0.24
N PHE A 217 -11.10 19.80 -0.87
CA PHE A 217 -10.80 21.23 -0.88
C PHE A 217 -11.89 22.02 -1.60
N ASP A 218 -12.33 23.10 -0.97
CA ASP A 218 -13.22 24.10 -1.56
C ASP A 218 -12.59 25.49 -1.43
N GLY A 219 -11.97 25.97 -2.49
CA GLY A 219 -11.26 27.25 -2.53
C GLY A 219 -12.15 28.51 -2.38
N ARG A 220 -13.48 28.33 -2.31
CA ARG A 220 -14.43 29.43 -2.07
C ARG A 220 -14.58 29.77 -0.60
N THR A 221 -14.09 28.91 0.30
CA THR A 221 -14.22 29.06 1.74
C THR A 221 -12.91 29.54 2.38
N ASN A 222 -12.98 30.57 3.21
CA ASN A 222 -11.83 31.01 4.00
C ASN A 222 -11.30 29.92 4.93
N LEU A 223 -12.19 29.05 5.41
CA LEU A 223 -11.83 27.91 6.24
C LEU A 223 -10.85 26.99 5.54
N SER A 224 -11.12 26.59 4.28
CA SER A 224 -10.21 25.73 3.53
C SER A 224 -8.82 26.37 3.36
N LEU A 225 -8.76 27.68 3.12
CA LEU A 225 -7.49 28.41 2.99
C LEU A 225 -6.71 28.43 4.32
N GLN A 226 -7.40 28.67 5.46
CA GLN A 226 -6.78 28.62 6.78
C GLN A 226 -6.22 27.22 7.09
N VAL A 227 -6.96 26.17 6.80
CA VAL A 227 -6.48 24.79 6.98
C VAL A 227 -5.24 24.51 6.13
N VAL A 228 -5.21 24.97 4.87
CA VAL A 228 -4.01 24.83 4.01
C VAL A 228 -2.79 25.47 4.66
N GLU A 229 -2.90 26.73 5.14
CA GLU A 229 -1.79 27.45 5.76
C GLU A 229 -1.28 26.73 7.02
N GLU A 230 -2.18 26.26 7.86
CA GLU A 230 -1.81 25.55 9.10
C GLU A 230 -1.16 24.19 8.81
N VAL A 231 -1.74 23.39 7.90
CA VAL A 231 -1.15 22.11 7.48
C VAL A 231 0.23 22.33 6.84
N LYS A 232 0.39 23.38 6.03
CA LYS A 232 1.66 23.78 5.43
C LYS A 232 2.69 24.18 6.49
N ARG A 233 2.27 24.92 7.52
CA ARG A 233 3.15 25.31 8.65
C ARG A 233 3.64 24.07 9.41
N TYR A 234 2.78 23.07 9.59
CA TYR A 234 3.10 21.86 10.35
C TYR A 234 3.97 20.87 9.56
N PHE A 235 3.60 20.58 8.31
CA PHE A 235 4.24 19.53 7.51
C PHE A 235 5.31 20.04 6.54
N GLY A 236 5.36 21.35 6.27
CA GLY A 236 6.36 21.96 5.40
C GLY A 236 6.42 21.30 4.00
N SER A 237 7.60 20.81 3.65
CA SER A 237 7.86 20.15 2.36
C SER A 237 7.16 18.79 2.18
N LYS A 238 6.53 18.25 3.22
CA LYS A 238 5.75 17.01 3.12
C LYS A 238 4.33 17.24 2.62
N LEU A 239 3.85 18.47 2.58
CA LEU A 239 2.56 18.80 1.98
C LEU A 239 2.69 18.83 0.46
N TYR A 240 1.92 17.97 -0.23
CA TYR A 240 1.80 18.03 -1.68
C TYR A 240 1.14 19.33 -2.12
N SER A 241 1.62 19.87 -3.24
CA SER A 241 1.07 21.11 -3.84
C SER A 241 -0.30 20.86 -4.46
N THR A 242 -0.52 19.65 -4.96
CA THR A 242 -1.80 19.21 -5.48
C THR A 242 -2.84 19.11 -4.37
N VAL A 243 -4.04 19.58 -4.63
CA VAL A 243 -5.21 19.41 -3.75
C VAL A 243 -6.30 18.63 -4.46
N ILE A 244 -7.00 17.76 -3.74
CA ILE A 244 -8.14 17.02 -4.28
C ILE A 244 -9.41 17.80 -3.97
N PRO A 245 -10.11 18.31 -5.00
CA PRO A 245 -11.31 19.13 -4.81
C PRO A 245 -12.49 18.28 -4.33
N ARG A 246 -13.44 18.91 -3.64
CA ARG A 246 -14.76 18.31 -3.42
C ARG A 246 -15.42 18.07 -4.78
N ASN A 247 -15.73 16.81 -5.09
CA ASN A 247 -16.26 16.41 -6.40
C ASN A 247 -17.21 15.22 -6.26
N VAL A 248 -18.47 15.41 -6.69
CA VAL A 248 -19.52 14.36 -6.60
C VAL A 248 -19.12 13.13 -7.41
N ARG A 249 -18.44 13.28 -8.55
CA ARG A 249 -17.99 12.15 -9.38
C ARG A 249 -17.03 11.19 -8.64
N LEU A 250 -16.21 11.73 -7.74
CA LEU A 250 -15.36 10.90 -6.86
C LEU A 250 -16.16 10.05 -5.87
N ALA A 251 -17.34 10.53 -5.46
CA ALA A 251 -18.22 9.77 -4.57
C ALA A 251 -19.07 8.74 -5.33
N GLU A 252 -19.41 9.02 -6.59
CA GLU A 252 -20.19 8.14 -7.45
C GLU A 252 -19.36 6.96 -8.01
N ALA A 253 -18.13 7.20 -8.44
CA ALA A 253 -17.28 6.23 -9.12
C ALA A 253 -17.18 4.86 -8.41
N PRO A 254 -17.03 4.77 -7.06
CA PRO A 254 -16.97 3.51 -6.36
C PRO A 254 -18.24 2.66 -6.49
N SER A 255 -19.42 3.27 -6.65
CA SER A 255 -20.67 2.53 -6.85
C SER A 255 -20.74 1.80 -8.19
N TYR A 256 -19.88 2.17 -9.12
CA TYR A 256 -19.69 1.50 -10.41
C TYR A 256 -18.47 0.57 -10.43
N GLY A 257 -17.73 0.46 -9.32
CA GLY A 257 -16.52 -0.35 -9.24
C GLY A 257 -15.37 0.21 -10.11
N LEU A 258 -15.33 1.51 -10.32
CA LEU A 258 -14.39 2.16 -11.23
C LEU A 258 -13.58 3.25 -10.54
N PRO A 259 -12.25 3.34 -10.79
CA PRO A 259 -11.48 4.54 -10.50
C PRO A 259 -12.03 5.74 -11.27
N ILE A 260 -11.83 6.94 -10.74
CA ILE A 260 -12.35 8.18 -11.36
C ILE A 260 -11.88 8.40 -12.81
N THR A 261 -10.66 7.94 -13.11
CA THR A 261 -10.09 8.04 -14.46
C THR A 261 -10.81 7.20 -15.50
N SER A 262 -11.47 6.11 -15.06
CA SER A 262 -12.30 5.25 -15.90
C SER A 262 -13.77 5.66 -15.88
N TYR A 263 -14.25 6.19 -14.74
CA TYR A 263 -15.64 6.60 -14.56
C TYR A 263 -15.93 7.94 -15.27
N ASP A 264 -15.14 8.99 -14.97
CA ASP A 264 -15.25 10.30 -15.58
C ASP A 264 -13.86 10.94 -15.75
N PRO A 265 -13.14 10.61 -16.84
CA PRO A 265 -11.75 11.07 -17.06
C PRO A 265 -11.63 12.59 -17.24
N ARG A 266 -12.74 13.29 -17.54
CA ARG A 266 -12.75 14.76 -17.73
C ARG A 266 -13.07 15.51 -16.45
N SER A 267 -13.50 14.83 -15.39
CA SER A 267 -13.87 15.45 -14.12
C SER A 267 -12.68 16.18 -13.47
N LYS A 268 -13.00 17.16 -12.62
CA LYS A 268 -11.99 17.85 -11.80
C LYS A 268 -11.25 16.85 -10.88
N GLY A 269 -11.96 15.83 -10.38
CA GLY A 269 -11.38 14.78 -9.56
C GLY A 269 -10.35 13.94 -10.30
N ALA A 270 -10.65 13.52 -11.54
CA ALA A 270 -9.71 12.76 -12.37
C ALA A 270 -8.43 13.57 -12.66
N LYS A 271 -8.58 14.82 -13.07
CA LYS A 271 -7.44 15.72 -13.33
C LYS A 271 -6.58 15.93 -12.08
N ALA A 272 -7.21 16.08 -10.91
CA ALA A 272 -6.50 16.26 -9.66
C ALA A 272 -5.67 15.01 -9.27
N TYR A 273 -6.24 13.79 -9.39
CA TYR A 273 -5.49 12.58 -9.11
C TYR A 273 -4.39 12.29 -10.15
N GLN A 274 -4.59 12.65 -11.41
CA GLN A 274 -3.53 12.58 -12.42
C GLN A 274 -2.36 13.51 -12.09
N ALA A 275 -2.64 14.76 -11.70
CA ALA A 275 -1.63 15.72 -11.26
C ALA A 275 -0.93 15.25 -9.98
N PHE A 276 -1.69 14.70 -9.01
CA PHE A 276 -1.13 14.15 -7.79
C PHE A 276 -0.18 12.97 -8.07
N ALA A 277 -0.53 12.06 -8.98
CA ALA A 277 0.34 10.95 -9.35
C ALA A 277 1.65 11.44 -10.01
N GLU A 278 1.62 12.51 -10.79
CA GLU A 278 2.81 13.14 -11.38
C GLU A 278 3.69 13.77 -10.31
N GLU A 279 3.10 14.52 -9.38
CA GLU A 279 3.82 15.13 -8.26
C GLU A 279 4.42 14.05 -7.34
N PHE A 280 3.68 12.98 -7.05
CA PHE A 280 4.14 11.85 -6.25
C PHE A 280 5.39 11.22 -6.89
N LEU A 281 5.36 10.87 -8.18
CA LEU A 281 6.50 10.28 -8.88
C LEU A 281 7.70 11.23 -8.95
N SER A 282 7.48 12.53 -9.14
CA SER A 282 8.57 13.51 -9.17
C SER A 282 9.21 13.73 -7.79
N THR A 283 8.44 13.60 -6.73
CA THR A 283 8.95 13.66 -5.35
C THR A 283 9.78 12.42 -5.02
N GLU A 284 9.32 11.24 -5.44
CA GLU A 284 10.05 9.99 -5.30
C GLU A 284 11.41 10.04 -6.00
N ALA A 285 11.46 10.53 -7.23
CA ALA A 285 12.70 10.66 -8.00
C ALA A 285 13.75 11.60 -7.37
N LYS A 286 13.33 12.51 -6.49
CA LYS A 286 14.24 13.42 -5.76
C LYS A 286 14.79 12.82 -4.46
N HIS A 287 14.16 11.77 -3.93
CA HIS A 287 14.50 11.18 -2.63
C HIS A 287 15.11 9.77 -2.74
N GLY A 288 15.06 9.14 -3.90
CA GLY A 288 15.69 7.87 -4.24
C GLY A 288 17.01 8.08 -4.98
#